data_45a3aaab6236fb32a9030946eeb817e6
#
_entry.id   45a3aaab6236fb32a9030946eeb817e6
#
_cell.length_a   1.000
_cell.length_b   1.000
_cell.length_c   1.000
_cell.angle_alpha   90.00
_cell.angle_beta   90.00
_cell.angle_gamma   90.00
#
_symmetry.space_group_name_H-M   'P 1'
#
loop_
_entity.id
_entity.type
_entity.pdbx_description
1 polymer ?
#
loop_
_entity_poly.entity_id
_entity_poly.type
_entity_poly.pdbx_seq_one_letter_code
_entity_poly.pdbx_strand_id
1 'polypeptide(L)'
;KSLSEAKSICKEIGYPVLIKAAGGGGGKGMKIVEEEGKLESLFLTAKSEAKKFFNNDELYIEKYFKNPRHIEVQIMSGKNKTVQLGERDCSVQRRHQKLIEETPSPVITDDERKNLLEKTVKMVEQINYEGAGTVEYIYENGNFYFLEMNTRVQVEHPVTEVQTGIDIVKEQLWIAFTGETALKQSDINPRGHTIECRINAENPSLNFQPSPGTISVCHQPSGFRTRVDGSVF
;
A
#
# COMPACT_ATOMS: atom_id res chain seq x y z
N LYS A 1 24.17 4.97 12.00
CA LYS A 1 24.57 3.71 12.64
C LYS A 1 26.02 3.38 12.32
N SER A 2 26.70 2.65 13.23
CA SER A 2 28.03 2.10 12.98
C SER A 2 27.95 0.79 12.18
N LEU A 3 29.05 0.36 11.59
CA LEU A 3 29.09 -0.93 10.88
C LEU A 3 28.85 -2.12 11.81
N SER A 4 29.29 -2.04 13.08
CA SER A 4 29.05 -3.09 14.07
C SER A 4 27.56 -3.22 14.43
N GLU A 5 26.87 -2.10 14.61
CA GLU A 5 25.41 -2.08 14.80
C GLU A 5 24.68 -2.63 13.57
N ALA A 6 25.13 -2.25 12.37
CA ALA A 6 24.60 -2.76 11.12
C ALA A 6 24.70 -4.30 11.03
N LYS A 7 25.87 -4.86 11.36
CA LYS A 7 26.07 -6.33 11.41
C LYS A 7 25.14 -7.01 12.41
N SER A 8 24.91 -6.43 13.58
CA SER A 8 23.99 -6.98 14.60
C SER A 8 22.56 -6.99 14.10
N ILE A 9 22.09 -5.86 13.54
CA ILE A 9 20.72 -5.72 13.00
C ILE A 9 20.48 -6.70 11.84
N CYS A 10 21.45 -6.83 10.91
CA CYS A 10 21.33 -7.76 9.79
C CYS A 10 21.23 -9.22 10.24
N LYS A 11 21.93 -9.59 11.33
CA LYS A 11 21.78 -10.93 11.93
C LYS A 11 20.41 -11.17 12.53
N GLU A 12 19.82 -10.15 13.14
CA GLU A 12 18.50 -10.23 13.75
C GLU A 12 17.38 -10.35 12.71
N ILE A 13 17.37 -9.47 11.70
CA ILE A 13 16.31 -9.44 10.68
C ILE A 13 16.55 -10.43 9.53
N GLY A 14 17.76 -10.95 9.38
CA GLY A 14 18.14 -11.90 8.33
C GLY A 14 18.25 -11.27 6.94
N TYR A 15 19.13 -11.83 6.11
CA TYR A 15 19.30 -11.39 4.71
C TYR A 15 18.16 -11.90 3.80
N PRO A 16 17.85 -11.20 2.68
CA PRO A 16 18.44 -9.95 2.25
C PRO A 16 17.95 -8.75 3.05
N VAL A 17 18.79 -7.69 3.09
CA VAL A 17 18.45 -6.42 3.73
C VAL A 17 18.62 -5.25 2.78
N LEU A 18 17.95 -4.15 3.05
CA LEU A 18 18.03 -2.89 2.32
C LEU A 18 18.67 -1.83 3.21
N ILE A 19 19.80 -1.28 2.78
CA ILE A 19 20.41 -0.10 3.41
C ILE A 19 19.86 1.13 2.74
N LYS A 20 19.40 2.10 3.53
CA LYS A 20 18.87 3.40 3.06
C LYS A 20 19.55 4.56 3.76
N ALA A 21 19.77 5.65 3.02
CA ALA A 21 20.19 6.93 3.59
C ALA A 21 19.01 7.63 4.26
N ALA A 22 19.18 8.11 5.49
CA ALA A 22 18.12 8.80 6.24
C ALA A 22 17.62 10.09 5.54
N GLY A 23 18.48 10.77 4.80
CA GLY A 23 18.12 11.93 3.98
C GLY A 23 17.71 11.56 2.54
N GLY A 24 17.65 10.26 2.20
CA GLY A 24 17.40 9.78 0.84
C GLY A 24 15.93 9.68 0.49
N GLY A 25 15.62 9.78 -0.81
CA GLY A 25 14.30 9.59 -1.38
C GLY A 25 14.37 9.20 -2.85
N GLY A 26 13.27 8.65 -3.40
CA GLY A 26 13.18 8.32 -4.83
C GLY A 26 14.19 7.27 -5.32
N GLY A 27 14.61 6.33 -4.45
CA GLY A 27 15.51 5.24 -4.83
C GLY A 27 17.00 5.58 -4.79
N LYS A 28 17.38 6.83 -4.51
CA LYS A 28 18.79 7.23 -4.37
C LYS A 28 19.32 6.91 -2.98
N GLY A 29 20.56 6.39 -2.92
CA GLY A 29 21.21 6.02 -1.65
C GLY A 29 20.69 4.71 -1.04
N MET A 30 20.11 3.82 -1.85
CA MET A 30 19.68 2.49 -1.45
C MET A 30 20.63 1.40 -1.95
N LYS A 31 20.95 0.42 -1.09
CA LYS A 31 21.76 -0.76 -1.46
C LYS A 31 21.11 -2.01 -0.92
N ILE A 32 20.86 -2.98 -1.81
CA ILE A 32 20.41 -4.31 -1.42
C ILE A 32 21.61 -5.14 -1.05
N VAL A 33 21.58 -5.75 0.13
CA VAL A 33 22.62 -6.65 0.64
C VAL A 33 22.01 -8.05 0.72
N GLU A 34 22.43 -8.91 -0.16
CA GLU A 34 21.89 -10.27 -0.26
C GLU A 34 22.48 -11.23 0.76
N GLU A 35 23.75 -10.97 1.18
CA GLU A 35 24.54 -11.85 2.05
C GLU A 35 25.51 -11.07 2.94
N GLU A 36 25.92 -11.66 4.07
CA GLU A 36 26.79 -11.02 5.06
C GLU A 36 28.11 -10.53 4.45
N GLY A 37 28.71 -11.31 3.53
CA GLY A 37 30.01 -10.98 2.91
C GLY A 37 30.01 -9.66 2.13
N LYS A 38 28.84 -9.19 1.67
CA LYS A 38 28.71 -7.94 0.92
C LYS A 38 28.33 -6.73 1.79
N LEU A 39 27.97 -6.96 3.06
CA LEU A 39 27.45 -5.90 3.93
C LEU A 39 28.44 -4.74 4.10
N GLU A 40 29.69 -5.03 4.45
CA GLU A 40 30.67 -4.00 4.77
C GLU A 40 30.95 -3.06 3.58
N SER A 41 31.22 -3.62 2.41
CA SER A 41 31.51 -2.84 1.20
C SER A 41 30.30 -1.97 0.78
N LEU A 42 29.09 -2.55 0.80
CA LEU A 42 27.86 -1.83 0.43
C LEU A 42 27.46 -0.78 1.48
N PHE A 43 27.71 -1.05 2.77
CA PHE A 43 27.48 -0.09 3.84
C PHE A 43 28.38 1.15 3.70
N LEU A 44 29.69 0.96 3.47
CA LEU A 44 30.63 2.06 3.28
C LEU A 44 30.30 2.87 2.03
N THR A 45 29.93 2.18 0.94
CA THR A 45 29.48 2.84 -0.30
C THR A 45 28.24 3.68 -0.07
N ALA A 46 27.20 3.11 0.58
CA ALA A 46 25.96 3.82 0.89
C ALA A 46 26.24 5.05 1.78
N LYS A 47 27.11 4.92 2.77
CA LYS A 47 27.49 6.01 3.67
C LYS A 47 28.19 7.16 2.93
N SER A 48 29.13 6.84 2.04
CA SER A 48 29.81 7.82 1.19
C SER A 48 28.85 8.55 0.25
N GLU A 49 27.96 7.80 -0.42
CA GLU A 49 26.93 8.37 -1.29
C GLU A 49 25.96 9.27 -0.50
N ALA A 50 25.50 8.82 0.66
CA ALA A 50 24.60 9.59 1.53
C ALA A 50 25.22 10.93 1.94
N LYS A 51 26.50 10.92 2.35
CA LYS A 51 27.22 12.14 2.67
C LYS A 51 27.33 13.07 1.48
N LYS A 52 27.63 12.54 0.30
CA LYS A 52 27.81 13.34 -0.93
C LYS A 52 26.53 13.94 -1.44
N PHE A 53 25.43 13.18 -1.43
CA PHE A 53 24.16 13.62 -2.05
C PHE A 53 23.24 14.37 -1.09
N PHE A 54 23.27 14.03 0.20
CA PHE A 54 22.32 14.55 1.18
C PHE A 54 23.01 15.34 2.30
N ASN A 55 24.34 15.46 2.28
CA ASN A 55 25.16 16.02 3.37
C ASN A 55 24.87 15.40 4.76
N ASN A 56 24.31 14.19 4.74
CA ASN A 56 24.00 13.38 5.93
C ASN A 56 24.42 11.94 5.66
N ASP A 57 25.24 11.36 6.53
CA ASP A 57 25.77 10.00 6.40
C ASP A 57 25.03 8.97 7.26
N GLU A 58 23.90 9.37 7.85
CA GLU A 58 23.05 8.46 8.59
C GLU A 58 22.37 7.43 7.68
N LEU A 59 22.51 6.18 8.09
CA LEU A 59 21.92 5.04 7.41
C LEU A 59 20.98 4.29 8.34
N TYR A 60 19.96 3.69 7.77
CA TYR A 60 19.11 2.69 8.42
C TYR A 60 18.99 1.44 7.57
N ILE A 61 18.56 0.34 8.17
CA ILE A 61 18.50 -0.98 7.56
C ILE A 61 17.10 -1.51 7.73
N GLU A 62 16.56 -2.03 6.64
CA GLU A 62 15.25 -2.66 6.59
C GLU A 62 15.35 -4.07 6.03
N LYS A 63 14.36 -4.92 6.34
CA LYS A 63 14.17 -6.18 5.63
C LYS A 63 13.92 -5.89 4.14
N TYR A 64 14.61 -6.60 3.27
CA TYR A 64 14.32 -6.54 1.83
C TYR A 64 13.46 -7.73 1.43
N PHE A 65 12.39 -7.44 0.70
CA PHE A 65 11.47 -8.44 0.17
C PHE A 65 11.72 -8.59 -1.32
N LYS A 66 11.93 -9.86 -1.78
CA LYS A 66 12.29 -10.12 -3.19
C LYS A 66 11.07 -10.08 -4.11
N ASN A 67 9.97 -10.65 -3.66
CA ASN A 67 8.73 -10.77 -4.42
C ASN A 67 7.53 -10.34 -3.56
N PRO A 68 7.53 -9.10 -3.05
CA PRO A 68 6.48 -8.66 -2.15
C PRO A 68 5.16 -8.52 -2.88
N ARG A 69 4.07 -8.89 -2.19
CA ARG A 69 2.72 -8.45 -2.56
C ARG A 69 2.35 -7.24 -1.71
N HIS A 70 1.64 -6.32 -2.34
CA HIS A 70 1.07 -5.17 -1.66
C HIS A 70 -0.38 -5.46 -1.34
N ILE A 71 -0.64 -5.80 -0.09
CA ILE A 71 -1.99 -6.08 0.43
C ILE A 71 -2.41 -4.94 1.34
N GLU A 72 -3.63 -4.49 1.20
CA GLU A 72 -4.14 -3.39 2.01
C GLU A 72 -5.55 -3.67 2.52
N VAL A 73 -5.89 -3.14 3.69
CA VAL A 73 -7.18 -3.34 4.33
C VAL A 73 -7.94 -2.02 4.41
N GLN A 74 -9.14 -2.00 3.84
CA GLN A 74 -10.04 -0.85 3.95
C GLN A 74 -10.75 -0.87 5.29
N ILE A 75 -10.69 0.24 6.01
CA ILE A 75 -11.41 0.42 7.27
C ILE A 75 -12.35 1.63 7.24
N MET A 76 -13.40 1.55 8.03
CA MET A 76 -14.28 2.66 8.40
C MET A 76 -14.36 2.69 9.92
N SER A 77 -13.97 3.80 10.53
CA SER A 77 -13.88 3.92 11.98
C SER A 77 -14.58 5.16 12.51
N GLY A 78 -15.47 4.96 13.46
CA GLY A 78 -16.08 6.02 14.25
C GLY A 78 -15.69 5.87 15.73
N LYS A 79 -16.07 6.80 16.58
CA LYS A 79 -15.84 6.74 18.03
C LYS A 79 -16.45 5.52 18.69
N ASN A 80 -17.52 4.98 18.09
CA ASN A 80 -18.27 3.84 18.62
C ASN A 80 -17.63 2.49 18.27
N LYS A 81 -16.96 2.36 17.12
CA LYS A 81 -16.38 1.11 16.62
C LYS A 81 -15.58 1.30 15.34
N THR A 82 -14.78 0.30 15.01
CA THR A 82 -14.10 0.14 13.72
C THR A 82 -14.69 -1.07 12.99
N VAL A 83 -14.96 -0.93 11.69
CA VAL A 83 -15.32 -2.03 10.78
C VAL A 83 -14.31 -2.10 9.63
N GLN A 84 -14.02 -3.30 9.17
CA GLN A 84 -13.21 -3.54 7.98
C GLN A 84 -14.12 -3.92 6.80
N LEU A 85 -13.73 -3.51 5.59
CA LEU A 85 -14.47 -3.79 4.36
C LEU A 85 -13.75 -4.78 3.43
N GLY A 86 -12.84 -5.58 3.98
CA GLY A 86 -12.01 -6.52 3.22
C GLY A 86 -10.67 -5.92 2.80
N GLU A 87 -9.89 -6.74 2.13
CA GLU A 87 -8.56 -6.39 1.61
C GLU A 87 -8.58 -6.20 0.09
N ARG A 88 -7.56 -5.51 -0.39
CA ARG A 88 -7.21 -5.36 -1.80
C ARG A 88 -5.79 -5.84 -2.04
N ASP A 89 -5.54 -6.39 -3.22
CA ASP A 89 -4.20 -6.66 -3.74
C ASP A 89 -3.85 -5.57 -4.76
N CYS A 90 -2.84 -4.80 -4.45
CA CYS A 90 -2.35 -3.68 -5.25
C CYS A 90 -0.92 -3.92 -5.74
N SER A 91 -0.56 -5.18 -5.97
CA SER A 91 0.82 -5.57 -6.30
C SER A 91 1.23 -5.21 -7.73
N VAL A 92 0.28 -5.01 -8.65
CA VAL A 92 0.58 -4.62 -10.02
C VAL A 92 0.87 -3.13 -10.07
N GLN A 93 2.16 -2.82 -10.04
CA GLN A 93 2.66 -1.45 -9.96
C GLN A 93 3.72 -1.18 -11.02
N ARG A 94 3.86 0.09 -11.39
CA ARG A 94 4.98 0.60 -12.19
C ARG A 94 5.62 1.78 -11.47
N ARG A 95 6.92 1.67 -11.14
CA ARG A 95 7.66 2.71 -10.39
C ARG A 95 6.99 3.08 -9.06
N HIS A 96 6.50 2.07 -8.34
CA HIS A 96 5.77 2.21 -7.07
C HIS A 96 4.40 2.94 -7.19
N GLN A 97 3.85 3.01 -8.41
CA GLN A 97 2.49 3.50 -8.65
C GLN A 97 1.59 2.32 -8.95
N LYS A 98 0.49 2.20 -8.22
CA LYS A 98 -0.54 1.19 -8.42
C LYS A 98 -1.15 1.36 -9.82
N LEU A 99 -1.36 0.27 -10.56
CA LEU A 99 -1.92 0.28 -11.92
C LEU A 99 -3.16 -0.62 -12.03
N ILE A 100 -3.15 -1.73 -11.31
CA ILE A 100 -4.27 -2.68 -11.24
C ILE A 100 -4.44 -3.06 -9.78
N GLU A 101 -5.67 -2.96 -9.31
CA GLU A 101 -6.08 -3.32 -7.97
C GLU A 101 -7.22 -4.35 -8.06
N GLU A 102 -7.19 -5.34 -7.17
CA GLU A 102 -8.21 -6.38 -7.14
C GLU A 102 -8.64 -6.75 -5.71
N THR A 103 -9.86 -7.23 -5.59
CA THR A 103 -10.41 -7.75 -4.35
C THR A 103 -11.37 -8.90 -4.63
N PRO A 104 -11.33 -10.02 -3.86
CA PRO A 104 -10.32 -10.33 -2.84
C PRO A 104 -8.96 -10.66 -3.45
N SER A 105 -7.90 -10.58 -2.66
CA SER A 105 -6.57 -11.01 -3.10
C SER A 105 -6.56 -12.50 -3.44
N PRO A 106 -6.04 -12.89 -4.62
CA PRO A 106 -5.99 -14.29 -5.03
C PRO A 106 -4.86 -15.09 -4.38
N VAL A 107 -3.96 -14.42 -3.63
CA VAL A 107 -2.74 -15.05 -3.12
C VAL A 107 -2.77 -15.36 -1.64
N ILE A 108 -3.69 -14.78 -0.87
CA ILE A 108 -3.83 -15.04 0.57
C ILE A 108 -4.96 -16.04 0.83
N THR A 109 -4.74 -16.93 1.77
CA THR A 109 -5.75 -17.90 2.21
C THR A 109 -6.84 -17.22 3.05
N ASP A 110 -7.97 -17.89 3.25
CA ASP A 110 -9.06 -17.37 4.09
C ASP A 110 -8.64 -17.18 5.55
N ASP A 111 -7.80 -18.07 6.07
CA ASP A 111 -7.27 -17.96 7.44
C ASP A 111 -6.31 -16.77 7.58
N GLU A 112 -5.43 -16.57 6.61
CA GLU A 112 -4.53 -15.40 6.57
C GLU A 112 -5.33 -14.10 6.47
N ARG A 113 -6.33 -14.07 5.59
CA ARG A 113 -7.26 -12.94 5.43
C ARG A 113 -7.95 -12.61 6.74
N LYS A 114 -8.58 -13.59 7.37
CA LYS A 114 -9.26 -13.39 8.65
C LYS A 114 -8.33 -12.83 9.71
N ASN A 115 -7.14 -13.41 9.87
CA ASN A 115 -6.14 -12.96 10.84
C ASN A 115 -5.67 -11.52 10.56
N LEU A 116 -5.43 -11.18 9.29
CA LEU A 116 -5.06 -9.83 8.86
C LEU A 116 -6.14 -8.81 9.23
N LEU A 117 -7.38 -9.09 8.85
CA LEU A 117 -8.52 -8.18 9.06
C LEU A 117 -8.78 -7.95 10.56
N GLU A 118 -8.77 -9.00 11.38
CA GLU A 118 -8.93 -8.88 12.83
C GLU A 118 -7.81 -8.06 13.50
N LYS A 119 -6.55 -8.29 13.09
CA LYS A 119 -5.41 -7.54 13.62
C LYS A 119 -5.45 -6.07 13.21
N THR A 120 -5.86 -5.79 11.98
CA THR A 120 -6.00 -4.42 11.47
C THR A 120 -7.05 -3.64 12.25
N VAL A 121 -8.23 -4.23 12.49
CA VAL A 121 -9.27 -3.59 13.30
C VAL A 121 -8.75 -3.26 14.70
N LYS A 122 -8.15 -4.24 15.40
CA LYS A 122 -7.58 -4.03 16.73
C LYS A 122 -6.52 -2.93 16.77
N MET A 123 -5.65 -2.86 15.75
CA MET A 123 -4.63 -1.82 15.66
C MET A 123 -5.25 -0.43 15.49
N VAL A 124 -6.26 -0.31 14.63
CA VAL A 124 -6.96 0.96 14.37
C VAL A 124 -7.75 1.45 15.59
N GLU A 125 -8.38 0.52 16.34
CA GLU A 125 -9.06 0.84 17.59
C GLU A 125 -8.10 1.39 18.66
N GLN A 126 -6.89 0.85 18.76
CA GLN A 126 -5.88 1.31 19.73
C GLN A 126 -5.43 2.75 19.51
N ILE A 127 -5.45 3.23 18.28
CA ILE A 127 -5.08 4.61 17.95
C ILE A 127 -6.26 5.58 17.93
N ASN A 128 -7.48 5.10 18.21
CA ASN A 128 -8.72 5.87 18.18
C ASN A 128 -8.91 6.64 16.86
N TYR A 129 -8.67 5.97 15.74
CA TYR A 129 -8.82 6.56 14.42
C TYR A 129 -10.29 6.84 14.10
N GLU A 130 -10.57 7.97 13.42
CA GLU A 130 -11.91 8.33 12.94
C GLU A 130 -11.88 8.63 11.44
N GLY A 131 -12.78 8.03 10.66
CA GLY A 131 -12.95 8.24 9.23
C GLY A 131 -12.68 6.99 8.38
N ALA A 132 -12.61 7.21 7.06
CA ALA A 132 -12.15 6.21 6.11
C ALA A 132 -10.63 6.13 6.13
N GLY A 133 -10.08 4.93 6.18
CA GLY A 133 -8.65 4.71 6.14
C GLY A 133 -8.28 3.39 5.49
N THR A 134 -7.04 3.28 5.08
CA THR A 134 -6.47 2.07 4.50
C THR A 134 -5.16 1.75 5.17
N VAL A 135 -5.01 0.53 5.64
CA VAL A 135 -3.76 0.04 6.23
C VAL A 135 -3.05 -0.84 5.21
N GLU A 136 -1.85 -0.45 4.83
CA GLU A 136 -1.05 -1.10 3.82
C GLU A 136 -0.01 -2.05 4.43
N TYR A 137 0.16 -3.21 3.79
CA TYR A 137 1.07 -4.25 4.21
C TYR A 137 1.89 -4.78 3.03
N ILE A 138 3.12 -5.17 3.33
CA ILE A 138 3.88 -6.07 2.47
C ILE A 138 3.58 -7.50 2.91
N TYR A 139 3.17 -8.34 1.96
CA TYR A 139 2.97 -9.77 2.19
C TYR A 139 4.04 -10.57 1.46
N GLU A 140 4.71 -11.45 2.17
CA GLU A 140 5.65 -12.43 1.61
C GLU A 140 5.66 -13.70 2.48
N ASN A 141 5.51 -14.86 1.84
CA ASN A 141 5.63 -16.17 2.47
C ASN A 141 4.75 -16.34 3.74
N GLY A 142 3.47 -15.99 3.66
CA GLY A 142 2.52 -16.14 4.76
C GLY A 142 2.59 -15.08 5.86
N ASN A 143 3.46 -14.07 5.70
CA ASN A 143 3.65 -13.02 6.69
C ASN A 143 3.24 -11.65 6.16
N PHE A 144 2.57 -10.88 7.00
CA PHE A 144 2.22 -9.49 6.75
C PHE A 144 3.11 -8.56 7.56
N TYR A 145 3.67 -7.58 6.89
CA TYR A 145 4.52 -6.55 7.49
C TYR A 145 3.86 -5.20 7.26
N PHE A 146 3.55 -4.50 8.35
CA PHE A 146 2.97 -3.16 8.29
C PHE A 146 3.87 -2.22 7.48
N LEU A 147 3.29 -1.51 6.53
CA LEU A 147 3.97 -0.50 5.72
C LEU A 147 3.59 0.90 6.17
N GLU A 148 2.32 1.26 6.00
CA GLU A 148 1.78 2.56 6.40
C GLU A 148 0.26 2.52 6.58
N MET A 149 -0.30 3.61 7.10
CA MET A 149 -1.72 3.85 7.12
C MET A 149 -2.05 5.13 6.35
N ASN A 150 -2.89 5.02 5.35
CA ASN A 150 -3.44 6.16 4.63
C ASN A 150 -4.73 6.62 5.31
N THR A 151 -4.69 7.83 5.86
CA THR A 151 -5.80 8.42 6.64
C THR A 151 -6.76 9.21 5.74
N ARG A 152 -7.15 8.62 4.63
CA ARG A 152 -8.01 9.20 3.60
C ARG A 152 -8.64 8.10 2.75
N VAL A 153 -9.63 8.45 1.94
CA VAL A 153 -10.06 7.62 0.83
C VAL A 153 -8.95 7.54 -0.23
N GLN A 154 -8.80 6.39 -0.87
CA GLN A 154 -7.81 6.16 -1.93
C GLN A 154 -8.50 6.00 -3.29
N VAL A 155 -7.72 6.08 -4.37
CA VAL A 155 -8.23 5.93 -5.74
C VAL A 155 -8.90 4.57 -5.91
N GLU A 156 -8.32 3.52 -5.35
CA GLU A 156 -8.74 2.12 -5.44
C GLU A 156 -9.93 1.73 -4.54
N HIS A 157 -10.59 2.69 -3.88
CA HIS A 157 -11.80 2.40 -3.07
C HIS A 157 -12.95 1.77 -3.87
N PRO A 158 -13.11 2.05 -5.20
CA PRO A 158 -14.22 1.52 -5.98
C PRO A 158 -14.27 -0.01 -6.02
N VAL A 159 -13.14 -0.72 -6.02
CA VAL A 159 -13.17 -2.20 -6.03
C VAL A 159 -13.82 -2.74 -4.74
N THR A 160 -13.56 -2.11 -3.60
CA THR A 160 -14.19 -2.45 -2.32
C THR A 160 -15.68 -2.10 -2.32
N GLU A 161 -16.06 -0.94 -2.85
CA GLU A 161 -17.46 -0.52 -2.96
C GLU A 161 -18.28 -1.48 -3.82
N VAL A 162 -17.75 -1.87 -4.98
CA VAL A 162 -18.44 -2.82 -5.89
C VAL A 162 -18.58 -4.19 -5.24
N GLN A 163 -17.56 -4.64 -4.50
CA GLN A 163 -17.59 -5.95 -3.85
C GLN A 163 -18.53 -6.01 -2.64
N THR A 164 -18.57 -4.94 -1.84
CA THR A 164 -19.32 -4.90 -0.57
C THR A 164 -20.71 -4.27 -0.70
N GLY A 165 -20.92 -3.42 -1.70
CA GLY A 165 -22.11 -2.59 -1.83
C GLY A 165 -22.14 -1.39 -0.86
N ILE A 166 -21.01 -1.09 -0.19
CA ILE A 166 -20.90 0.03 0.75
C ILE A 166 -20.33 1.26 0.02
N ASP A 167 -21.01 2.39 0.12
CA ASP A 167 -20.53 3.69 -0.35
C ASP A 167 -19.58 4.28 0.70
N ILE A 168 -18.27 4.16 0.45
CA ILE A 168 -17.22 4.57 1.39
C ILE A 168 -17.21 6.10 1.58
N VAL A 169 -17.43 6.86 0.51
CA VAL A 169 -17.43 8.32 0.58
C VAL A 169 -18.61 8.82 1.39
N LYS A 170 -19.79 8.25 1.17
CA LYS A 170 -20.99 8.57 1.97
C LYS A 170 -20.79 8.24 3.44
N GLU A 171 -20.21 7.08 3.75
CA GLU A 171 -19.96 6.69 5.13
C GLU A 171 -18.89 7.58 5.78
N GLN A 172 -17.86 7.98 5.04
CA GLN A 172 -16.87 8.96 5.52
C GLN A 172 -17.50 10.28 5.91
N LEU A 173 -18.42 10.80 5.08
CA LEU A 173 -19.17 12.03 5.39
C LEU A 173 -20.08 11.84 6.60
N TRP A 174 -20.71 10.68 6.73
CA TRP A 174 -21.54 10.34 7.88
C TRP A 174 -20.73 10.32 9.17
N ILE A 175 -19.58 9.68 9.18
CA ILE A 175 -18.69 9.65 10.34
C ILE A 175 -18.22 11.07 10.69
N ALA A 176 -17.84 11.88 9.69
CA ALA A 176 -17.41 13.25 9.91
C ALA A 176 -18.51 14.12 10.55
N PHE A 177 -19.79 13.86 10.22
CA PHE A 177 -20.93 14.61 10.74
C PHE A 177 -21.37 14.13 12.13
N THR A 178 -21.37 12.80 12.35
CA THR A 178 -21.93 12.20 13.59
C THR A 178 -20.87 11.80 14.61
N GLY A 179 -19.64 11.58 14.17
CA GLY A 179 -18.57 10.94 14.95
C GLY A 179 -18.71 9.41 15.03
N GLU A 180 -19.70 8.81 14.41
CA GLU A 180 -20.00 7.38 14.53
C GLU A 180 -20.22 6.72 13.18
N THR A 181 -19.81 5.44 13.04
CA THR A 181 -20.19 4.64 11.87
C THR A 181 -21.52 3.94 12.08
N ALA A 182 -22.38 3.99 11.08
CA ALA A 182 -23.64 3.24 11.04
C ALA A 182 -23.44 1.77 10.70
N LEU A 183 -22.31 1.41 10.06
CA LEU A 183 -22.02 0.05 9.60
C LEU A 183 -21.87 -0.93 10.76
N LYS A 184 -22.30 -2.16 10.55
CA LYS A 184 -22.00 -3.30 11.43
C LYS A 184 -21.15 -4.30 10.65
N GLN A 185 -20.18 -4.91 11.30
CA GLN A 185 -19.33 -5.92 10.66
C GLN A 185 -20.15 -7.10 10.10
N SER A 186 -21.24 -7.45 10.73
CA SER A 186 -22.18 -8.49 10.26
C SER A 186 -22.87 -8.17 8.94
N ASP A 187 -22.94 -6.89 8.57
CA ASP A 187 -23.64 -6.43 7.37
C ASP A 187 -22.71 -6.38 6.15
N ILE A 188 -21.41 -6.52 6.39
CA ILE A 188 -20.37 -6.54 5.35
C ILE A 188 -20.28 -7.94 4.76
N ASN A 189 -20.83 -8.10 3.56
CA ASN A 189 -20.89 -9.37 2.84
C ASN A 189 -20.24 -9.24 1.46
N PRO A 190 -18.91 -9.33 1.34
CA PRO A 190 -18.22 -9.22 0.06
C PRO A 190 -18.71 -10.31 -0.92
N ARG A 191 -18.92 -9.93 -2.19
CA ARG A 191 -19.44 -10.85 -3.21
C ARG A 191 -18.65 -10.73 -4.50
N GLY A 192 -18.26 -11.89 -5.04
CA GLY A 192 -17.57 -11.97 -6.32
C GLY A 192 -16.13 -11.50 -6.26
N HIS A 193 -15.63 -11.04 -7.39
CA HIS A 193 -14.28 -10.55 -7.59
C HIS A 193 -14.34 -9.27 -8.41
N THR A 194 -13.60 -8.24 -7.99
CA THR A 194 -13.58 -6.94 -8.65
C THR A 194 -12.15 -6.55 -8.98
N ILE A 195 -11.96 -6.04 -10.18
CA ILE A 195 -10.65 -5.57 -10.66
C ILE A 195 -10.83 -4.14 -11.17
N GLU A 196 -9.93 -3.26 -10.76
CA GLU A 196 -9.80 -1.89 -11.24
C GLU A 196 -8.53 -1.76 -12.08
N CYS A 197 -8.61 -0.98 -13.16
CA CYS A 197 -7.46 -0.61 -13.97
C CYS A 197 -7.38 0.91 -14.04
N ARG A 198 -6.23 1.47 -13.71
CA ARG A 198 -5.99 2.92 -13.88
C ARG A 198 -5.60 3.22 -15.33
N ILE A 199 -6.35 4.08 -15.96
CA ILE A 199 -6.08 4.55 -17.32
C ILE A 199 -5.51 5.96 -17.24
N ASN A 200 -4.21 6.07 -17.49
CA ASN A 200 -3.46 7.32 -17.38
C ASN A 200 -3.07 7.88 -18.75
N ALA A 201 -3.06 9.21 -18.90
CA ALA A 201 -2.52 9.89 -20.08
C ALA A 201 -0.99 9.85 -20.06
N GLU A 202 -0.42 8.79 -20.63
CA GLU A 202 1.02 8.50 -20.63
C GLU A 202 1.46 8.06 -22.03
N ASN A 203 2.71 8.32 -22.38
CA ASN A 203 3.31 7.89 -23.64
C ASN A 203 4.22 6.67 -23.44
N PRO A 204 3.80 5.47 -23.87
CA PRO A 204 4.61 4.25 -23.74
C PRO A 204 5.97 4.31 -24.43
N SER A 205 6.04 4.99 -25.59
CA SER A 205 7.29 5.14 -26.36
C SER A 205 8.32 6.02 -25.66
N LEU A 206 7.87 6.89 -24.75
CA LEU A 206 8.71 7.72 -23.90
C LEU A 206 8.77 7.19 -22.46
N ASN A 207 8.77 5.87 -22.32
CA ASN A 207 8.86 5.19 -21.02
C ASN A 207 7.74 5.63 -20.05
N PHE A 208 6.52 5.75 -20.57
CA PHE A 208 5.32 6.12 -19.82
C PHE A 208 5.45 7.49 -19.10
N GLN A 209 6.09 8.45 -19.75
CA GLN A 209 6.05 9.82 -19.26
C GLN A 209 4.63 10.37 -19.38
N PRO A 210 4.20 11.24 -18.44
CA PRO A 210 2.93 11.95 -18.57
C PRO A 210 2.82 12.65 -19.91
N SER A 211 1.68 12.49 -20.57
CA SER A 211 1.39 13.07 -21.89
C SER A 211 0.06 13.82 -21.85
N PRO A 212 0.02 15.00 -21.20
CA PRO A 212 -1.19 15.82 -21.13
C PRO A 212 -1.54 16.35 -22.52
N GLY A 213 -2.84 16.53 -22.78
CA GLY A 213 -3.32 17.04 -24.05
C GLY A 213 -4.83 16.93 -24.17
N THR A 214 -5.35 17.31 -25.34
CA THR A 214 -6.77 17.19 -25.66
C THR A 214 -7.09 15.76 -26.08
N ILE A 215 -8.09 15.15 -25.46
CA ILE A 215 -8.64 13.86 -25.85
C ILE A 215 -9.71 14.12 -26.90
N SER A 216 -9.40 13.78 -28.16
CA SER A 216 -10.34 13.97 -29.26
C SER A 216 -11.47 12.96 -29.32
N VAL A 217 -11.23 11.76 -28.79
CA VAL A 217 -12.21 10.66 -28.72
C VAL A 217 -12.03 9.92 -27.42
N CYS A 218 -13.10 9.74 -26.66
CA CYS A 218 -13.12 8.94 -25.43
C CYS A 218 -14.31 7.98 -25.46
N HIS A 219 -14.03 6.69 -25.61
CA HIS A 219 -15.03 5.63 -25.51
C HIS A 219 -14.87 4.94 -24.15
N GLN A 220 -15.69 5.31 -23.20
CA GLN A 220 -15.69 4.66 -21.89
C GLN A 220 -16.32 3.27 -21.99
N PRO A 221 -15.72 2.23 -21.37
CA PRO A 221 -16.35 0.92 -21.27
C PRO A 221 -17.68 1.03 -20.51
N SER A 222 -18.65 0.24 -20.92
CA SER A 222 -19.96 0.19 -20.29
C SER A 222 -20.51 -1.22 -20.30
N GLY A 223 -21.60 -1.43 -19.58
CA GLY A 223 -22.29 -2.71 -19.52
C GLY A 223 -22.48 -3.22 -18.09
N PHE A 224 -23.02 -4.44 -18.00
CA PHE A 224 -23.31 -5.04 -16.73
C PHE A 224 -22.03 -5.25 -15.91
N ARG A 225 -22.03 -4.78 -14.66
CA ARG A 225 -20.89 -4.85 -13.72
C ARG A 225 -19.66 -4.04 -14.14
N THR A 226 -19.84 -3.02 -14.98
CA THR A 226 -18.79 -2.08 -15.33
C THR A 226 -19.05 -0.75 -14.64
N ARG A 227 -18.04 -0.23 -13.93
CA ARG A 227 -18.01 1.11 -13.34
C ARG A 227 -16.85 1.89 -13.94
N VAL A 228 -17.06 3.15 -14.21
CA VAL A 228 -16.01 4.07 -14.66
C VAL A 228 -16.07 5.32 -13.81
N ASP A 229 -15.00 5.61 -13.10
CA ASP A 229 -14.79 6.85 -12.39
C ASP A 229 -13.74 7.65 -13.16
N GLY A 230 -14.11 8.77 -13.71
CA GLY A 230 -13.25 9.54 -14.61
C GLY A 230 -13.19 11.02 -14.25
N SER A 231 -12.08 11.64 -14.65
CA SER A 231 -11.88 13.09 -14.57
C SER A 231 -11.88 13.76 -15.94
N VAL A 232 -12.35 13.06 -16.98
CA VAL A 232 -12.49 13.57 -18.35
C VAL A 232 -13.88 14.17 -18.52
N PHE A 233 -13.95 15.43 -18.95
CA PHE A 233 -15.18 16.19 -19.19
C PHE A 233 -15.02 17.14 -20.38
#